data_b58d8566f626041560eb1ec8240ffb97
#
_entry.id   b58d8566f626041560eb1ec8240ffb97
#
_cell.length_a   1.000
_cell.length_b   1.000
_cell.length_c   1.000
_cell.angle_alpha   90.00
_cell.angle_beta   90.00
_cell.angle_gamma   90.00
#
_symmetry.space_group_name_H-M   'P 1'
#
loop_
_entity.id
_entity.type
_entity.pdbx_description
1 polymer ?
#
loop_
_entity_poly.entity_id
_entity_poly.type
_entity_poly.pdbx_seq_one_letter_code
_entity_poly.pdbx_strand_id
1 'polypeptide(L)'
;MIQSRTHNCNELRIGNVGERVTLVGWFENMRKVSKNLGFVILRDFYGITQLVVETEEMMNVMDGINKESTISVEGVVRERSSKNTNLPTGEIEVVPDKIEILGKCLYNALPFEINQSKDADENARLKYRYLDLRNPNMKKNIVMRSQIVAELRQRMYALNFMEITTPILTCSSPEGARDYLVPARNHPGKFYALPQAPQQFKQILMASGFDRYFQIAPCFRDEDARADRSPGEFYQLDMEMAFASQEDVFSIVEQVLPPVFEKYGIYKEASKAPFVLIPYLEAMDKYGSDKPDLRIDLVLTDATEVMQGCGFAAFEGQTVKAIVVDDFTATRKQIDAICAEVEVQTARKGFWFRVDENGEFVGGISKFLQDRKEEVIKALGLKNGDFVGLAAGKKLEAQKTAGVYRKLLGAASEKHMKKDCYEFCWIVDFPMYEIGEESGELEFCHNPFSMPQGGMDALNNQDPLEILAYQYDLVCNGVELSSGAVRNHDPEIMIKAFELVGLGEADVKAKFPAMYNAFCYGAPPHAGIAPGVDRMIMLICGEESIREIIPFPMNKNAMDIMMGAPGTVEQKQLDELHLAITAKSEE
;
A
#
# COMPACT_ATOMS: atom_id res chain seq x y z
N MET A 1 -14.67 10.92 32.91
CA MET A 1 -13.36 10.38 33.35
C MET A 1 -13.58 8.93 33.78
N ILE A 2 -12.64 8.05 33.48
CA ILE A 2 -12.66 6.67 33.99
C ILE A 2 -12.31 6.74 35.46
N GLN A 3 -13.15 6.19 36.32
CA GLN A 3 -12.96 6.30 37.81
C GLN A 3 -11.71 5.59 38.34
N SER A 4 -11.12 4.66 37.57
CA SER A 4 -9.98 3.84 37.99
C SER A 4 -8.62 4.56 37.98
N ARG A 5 -8.53 5.76 37.44
CA ARG A 5 -7.30 6.56 37.40
C ARG A 5 -7.61 8.05 37.40
N THR A 6 -6.72 8.85 37.98
CA THR A 6 -6.82 10.31 37.97
C THR A 6 -6.15 10.94 36.76
N HIS A 7 -5.03 10.35 36.32
CA HIS A 7 -4.19 10.83 35.21
C HIS A 7 -3.70 9.68 34.35
N ASN A 8 -3.31 10.00 33.13
CA ASN A 8 -2.59 9.09 32.23
C ASN A 8 -1.08 9.13 32.52
N CYS A 9 -0.35 8.08 32.15
CA CYS A 9 1.08 7.98 32.43
C CYS A 9 1.95 9.06 31.74
N ASN A 10 1.46 9.78 30.75
CA ASN A 10 2.19 10.86 30.08
C ASN A 10 1.62 12.27 30.36
N GLU A 11 0.74 12.40 31.33
CA GLU A 11 -0.01 13.64 31.57
C GLU A 11 0.65 14.55 32.61
N LEU A 12 1.30 13.96 33.62
CA LEU A 12 1.89 14.67 34.75
C LEU A 12 3.08 15.55 34.36
N ARG A 13 3.15 16.75 34.95
CA ARG A 13 4.20 17.76 34.73
C ARG A 13 4.62 18.35 36.09
N ILE A 14 5.62 19.22 36.05
CA ILE A 14 6.14 19.89 37.27
C ILE A 14 5.05 20.63 38.10
N GLY A 15 4.01 21.13 37.42
CA GLY A 15 2.87 21.77 38.09
C GLY A 15 2.02 20.82 38.95
N ASN A 16 2.16 19.51 38.79
CA ASN A 16 1.42 18.50 39.56
C ASN A 16 2.17 18.05 40.84
N VAL A 17 3.36 18.61 41.10
CA VAL A 17 4.14 18.24 42.29
C VAL A 17 3.34 18.49 43.57
N GLY A 18 3.28 17.47 44.44
CA GLY A 18 2.46 17.46 45.66
C GLY A 18 1.05 16.91 45.46
N GLU A 19 0.58 16.71 44.27
CA GLU A 19 -0.73 16.10 43.99
C GLU A 19 -0.71 14.60 44.32
N ARG A 20 -1.84 14.11 44.85
CA ARG A 20 -2.10 12.68 45.03
C ARG A 20 -2.77 12.15 43.74
N VAL A 21 -2.17 11.13 43.15
CA VAL A 21 -2.61 10.59 41.86
C VAL A 21 -2.80 9.07 41.94
N THR A 22 -3.69 8.57 41.08
CA THR A 22 -3.82 7.14 40.77
C THR A 22 -3.47 6.93 39.29
N LEU A 23 -2.42 6.14 39.05
CA LEU A 23 -2.00 5.73 37.69
C LEU A 23 -2.25 4.24 37.53
N VAL A 24 -2.60 3.83 36.30
CA VAL A 24 -2.84 2.44 35.91
C VAL A 24 -2.11 2.13 34.63
N GLY A 25 -1.39 1.03 34.58
CA GLY A 25 -0.63 0.66 33.38
C GLY A 25 0.10 -0.67 33.51
N TRP A 26 0.95 -0.91 32.55
CA TRP A 26 1.85 -2.06 32.51
C TRP A 26 3.18 -1.74 33.19
N PHE A 27 3.65 -2.65 34.03
CA PHE A 27 5.00 -2.66 34.55
C PHE A 27 5.99 -3.00 33.43
N GLU A 28 6.64 -1.99 32.88
CA GLU A 28 7.55 -2.18 31.73
C GLU A 28 8.93 -2.66 32.19
N ASN A 29 9.52 -1.98 33.17
CA ASN A 29 10.86 -2.29 33.65
C ASN A 29 11.09 -1.75 35.06
N MET A 30 12.06 -2.34 35.78
CA MET A 30 12.53 -1.86 37.08
C MET A 30 14.05 -1.86 37.12
N ARG A 31 14.62 -0.74 37.56
CA ARG A 31 16.03 -0.65 37.96
C ARG A 31 16.12 -0.68 39.47
N LYS A 32 16.51 -1.82 40.02
CA LYS A 32 16.74 -2.01 41.44
C LYS A 32 18.07 -1.39 41.88
N VAL A 33 18.06 -0.54 42.89
CA VAL A 33 19.24 0.13 43.43
C VAL A 33 19.64 -0.54 44.77
N SER A 34 18.67 -0.84 45.59
CA SER A 34 18.86 -1.56 46.85
C SER A 34 17.62 -2.40 47.18
N LYS A 35 17.63 -3.07 48.34
CA LYS A 35 16.43 -3.81 48.79
C LYS A 35 15.22 -2.92 49.08
N ASN A 36 15.46 -1.62 49.33
CA ASN A 36 14.41 -0.64 49.67
C ASN A 36 14.23 0.45 48.64
N LEU A 37 14.97 0.42 47.51
CA LEU A 37 14.92 1.48 46.51
C LEU A 37 14.96 0.90 45.09
N GLY A 38 13.97 1.24 44.30
CA GLY A 38 13.87 0.89 42.91
C GLY A 38 13.16 1.96 42.08
N PHE A 39 13.56 2.07 40.80
CA PHE A 39 12.92 2.92 39.82
C PHE A 39 12.12 2.04 38.86
N VAL A 40 10.82 2.24 38.82
CA VAL A 40 9.87 1.46 38.01
C VAL A 40 9.34 2.32 36.88
N ILE A 41 9.28 1.80 35.71
CA ILE A 41 8.62 2.44 34.56
C ILE A 41 7.21 1.83 34.44
N LEU A 42 6.22 2.69 34.59
CA LEU A 42 4.81 2.39 34.35
C LEU A 42 4.43 2.96 32.97
N ARG A 43 3.83 2.14 32.13
CA ARG A 43 3.41 2.50 30.79
C ARG A 43 1.92 2.28 30.60
N ASP A 44 1.25 3.24 29.96
CA ASP A 44 -0.11 3.07 29.45
C ASP A 44 -0.20 3.37 27.95
N PHE A 45 -1.41 3.59 27.45
CA PHE A 45 -1.61 3.98 26.04
C PHE A 45 -0.93 5.32 25.70
N TYR A 46 -0.91 6.27 26.64
CA TYR A 46 -0.49 7.66 26.41
C TYR A 46 1.02 7.86 26.57
N GLY A 47 1.71 6.98 27.29
CA GLY A 47 3.15 7.05 27.48
C GLY A 47 3.63 6.39 28.76
N ILE A 48 4.67 6.96 29.36
CA ILE A 48 5.35 6.40 30.53
C ILE A 48 5.47 7.42 31.67
N THR A 49 5.48 6.91 32.90
CA THR A 49 5.82 7.67 34.13
C THR A 49 6.76 6.84 34.97
N GLN A 50 7.79 7.47 35.54
CA GLN A 50 8.65 6.84 36.51
C GLN A 50 8.00 6.84 37.90
N LEU A 51 8.02 5.67 38.54
CA LEU A 51 7.70 5.52 39.96
C LEU A 51 9.01 5.33 40.73
N VAL A 52 9.04 5.83 41.95
CA VAL A 52 10.16 5.59 42.89
C VAL A 52 9.65 4.81 44.09
N VAL A 53 9.99 3.54 44.13
CA VAL A 53 9.63 2.63 45.22
C VAL A 53 10.70 2.75 46.28
N GLU A 54 10.31 3.19 47.48
CA GLU A 54 11.23 3.56 48.59
C GLU A 54 11.05 2.67 49.86
N THR A 55 10.23 1.62 49.78
CA THR A 55 10.00 0.72 50.90
C THR A 55 10.28 -0.74 50.53
N GLU A 56 10.75 -1.53 51.49
CA GLU A 56 11.00 -2.97 51.31
C GLU A 56 9.70 -3.72 50.97
N GLU A 57 8.58 -3.33 51.58
CA GLU A 57 7.27 -3.93 51.30
C GLU A 57 6.88 -3.80 49.83
N MET A 58 6.94 -2.58 49.26
CA MET A 58 6.62 -2.34 47.85
C MET A 58 7.63 -2.95 46.92
N MET A 59 8.92 -2.97 47.28
CA MET A 59 9.94 -3.69 46.51
C MET A 59 9.64 -5.18 46.43
N ASN A 60 9.16 -5.80 47.51
CA ASN A 60 8.76 -7.20 47.53
C ASN A 60 7.54 -7.45 46.60
N VAL A 61 6.59 -6.51 46.54
CA VAL A 61 5.47 -6.59 45.57
C VAL A 61 6.00 -6.59 44.14
N MET A 62 6.92 -5.68 43.82
CA MET A 62 7.49 -5.56 42.49
C MET A 62 8.41 -6.73 42.11
N ASP A 63 9.18 -7.27 43.07
CA ASP A 63 10.00 -8.47 42.87
C ASP A 63 9.14 -9.74 42.66
N GLY A 64 7.88 -9.73 43.12
CA GLY A 64 6.92 -10.83 42.99
C GLY A 64 6.15 -10.90 41.67
N ILE A 65 6.39 -9.96 40.73
CA ILE A 65 5.68 -9.88 39.45
C ILE A 65 6.64 -9.79 38.29
N ASN A 66 6.23 -10.34 37.14
CA ASN A 66 6.97 -10.26 35.89
C ASN A 66 6.69 -8.93 35.16
N LYS A 67 7.63 -8.52 34.30
CA LYS A 67 7.39 -7.44 33.32
C LYS A 67 6.07 -7.69 32.59
N GLU A 68 5.43 -6.62 32.14
CA GLU A 68 4.13 -6.62 31.47
C GLU A 68 2.94 -7.06 32.37
N SER A 69 3.11 -7.21 33.67
CA SER A 69 1.99 -7.22 34.61
C SER A 69 1.31 -5.86 34.63
N THR A 70 -0.02 -5.81 34.79
CA THR A 70 -0.76 -4.56 34.96
C THR A 70 -0.91 -4.25 36.42
N ILE A 71 -0.64 -3.00 36.78
CA ILE A 71 -0.70 -2.51 38.16
C ILE A 71 -1.47 -1.19 38.27
N SER A 72 -2.09 -0.96 39.41
CA SER A 72 -2.60 0.33 39.86
C SER A 72 -1.70 0.88 40.94
N VAL A 73 -1.37 2.16 40.84
CA VAL A 73 -0.44 2.85 41.74
C VAL A 73 -1.10 4.11 42.26
N GLU A 74 -1.27 4.18 43.56
CA GLU A 74 -1.67 5.39 44.27
C GLU A 74 -0.42 6.00 44.91
N GLY A 75 -0.20 7.30 44.73
CA GLY A 75 0.98 7.95 45.27
C GLY A 75 0.99 9.46 45.07
N VAL A 76 2.09 10.08 45.45
CA VAL A 76 2.27 11.54 45.40
C VAL A 76 3.30 11.88 44.33
N VAL A 77 2.99 12.89 43.50
CA VAL A 77 3.90 13.41 42.49
C VAL A 77 5.02 14.19 43.15
N ARG A 78 6.26 13.88 42.78
CA ARG A 78 7.47 14.54 43.30
C ARG A 78 8.33 15.02 42.15
N GLU A 79 9.06 16.13 42.31
CA GLU A 79 10.10 16.57 41.37
C GLU A 79 11.27 15.59 41.39
N ARG A 80 11.78 15.22 40.24
CA ARG A 80 12.95 14.32 40.10
C ARG A 80 14.22 15.05 40.49
N SER A 81 15.06 14.39 41.27
CA SER A 81 16.41 14.88 41.61
C SER A 81 17.33 14.92 40.37
N SER A 82 17.13 14.01 39.40
CA SER A 82 17.84 13.98 38.11
C SER A 82 16.81 14.00 37.00
N LYS A 83 16.67 15.17 36.37
CA LYS A 83 15.71 15.39 35.26
C LYS A 83 16.14 14.65 34.00
N ASN A 84 15.17 14.11 33.27
CA ASN A 84 15.38 13.49 31.97
C ASN A 84 14.65 14.29 30.88
N THR A 85 15.39 15.10 30.13
CA THR A 85 14.85 15.98 29.10
C THR A 85 14.30 15.23 27.87
N ASN A 86 14.58 13.93 27.73
CA ASN A 86 14.10 13.10 26.63
C ASN A 86 12.66 12.56 26.86
N LEU A 87 12.10 12.78 28.04
CA LEU A 87 10.75 12.33 28.37
C LEU A 87 9.86 13.50 28.74
N PRO A 88 8.61 13.57 28.26
CA PRO A 88 7.66 14.61 28.65
C PRO A 88 7.39 14.66 30.17
N THR A 89 7.43 13.50 30.85
CA THR A 89 7.31 13.35 32.31
C THR A 89 8.66 13.33 33.03
N GLY A 90 9.74 13.71 32.34
CA GLY A 90 11.11 13.55 32.84
C GLY A 90 11.51 14.49 33.96
N GLU A 91 10.67 15.48 34.35
CA GLU A 91 10.89 16.36 35.48
C GLU A 91 10.25 15.85 36.77
N ILE A 92 9.33 14.88 36.68
CA ILE A 92 8.58 14.35 37.80
C ILE A 92 8.73 12.84 37.95
N GLU A 93 8.42 12.36 39.11
CA GLU A 93 8.27 10.96 39.45
C GLU A 93 7.10 10.81 40.42
N VAL A 94 6.52 9.61 40.55
CA VAL A 94 5.48 9.33 41.53
C VAL A 94 6.06 8.42 42.59
N VAL A 95 5.87 8.81 43.84
CA VAL A 95 6.23 7.99 45.02
C VAL A 95 4.99 7.23 45.44
N PRO A 96 4.93 5.91 45.26
CA PRO A 96 3.76 5.11 45.62
C PRO A 96 3.56 5.01 47.14
N ASP A 97 2.31 5.13 47.57
CA ASP A 97 1.85 4.69 48.87
C ASP A 97 1.20 3.30 48.80
N LYS A 98 0.64 2.96 47.63
CA LYS A 98 -0.01 1.68 47.39
C LYS A 98 0.25 1.21 45.97
N ILE A 99 0.55 -0.08 45.82
CA ILE A 99 0.64 -0.77 44.56
C ILE A 99 -0.29 -1.99 44.59
N GLU A 100 -1.21 -2.07 43.64
CA GLU A 100 -2.15 -3.18 43.49
C GLU A 100 -1.93 -3.88 42.14
N ILE A 101 -1.83 -5.21 42.17
CA ILE A 101 -1.68 -6.01 40.95
C ILE A 101 -3.06 -6.26 40.36
N LEU A 102 -3.30 -5.73 39.13
CA LEU A 102 -4.57 -5.89 38.43
C LEU A 102 -4.58 -7.14 37.53
N GLY A 103 -3.44 -7.42 36.89
CA GLY A 103 -3.28 -8.58 36.02
C GLY A 103 -1.83 -9.05 36.00
N LYS A 104 -1.59 -10.25 36.47
CA LYS A 104 -0.26 -10.81 36.61
C LYS A 104 0.21 -11.42 35.29
N CYS A 105 1.36 -11.01 34.79
CA CYS A 105 2.06 -11.72 33.71
C CYS A 105 2.63 -13.03 34.27
N LEU A 106 2.22 -14.16 33.72
CA LEU A 106 2.62 -15.50 34.18
C LEU A 106 3.97 -15.97 33.62
N TYR A 107 4.51 -15.28 32.61
CA TYR A 107 5.71 -15.68 31.90
C TYR A 107 6.92 -14.88 32.40
N ASN A 108 8.02 -15.57 32.67
CA ASN A 108 9.27 -14.97 33.12
C ASN A 108 10.07 -14.31 32.01
N ALA A 109 9.84 -14.73 30.76
CA ALA A 109 10.48 -14.20 29.58
C ALA A 109 9.43 -13.83 28.53
N LEU A 110 9.65 -12.72 27.86
CA LEU A 110 8.85 -12.30 26.71
C LEU A 110 9.39 -12.95 25.43
N PRO A 111 8.55 -13.18 24.42
CA PRO A 111 8.99 -13.73 23.13
C PRO A 111 9.96 -12.79 22.39
N PHE A 112 9.91 -11.49 22.69
CA PHE A 112 10.80 -10.43 22.23
C PHE A 112 10.72 -9.23 23.17
N GLU A 113 11.74 -8.37 23.17
CA GLU A 113 11.68 -7.08 23.87
C GLU A 113 10.71 -6.13 23.13
N ILE A 114 9.70 -5.63 23.82
CA ILE A 114 8.58 -4.86 23.22
C ILE A 114 9.08 -3.65 22.44
N ASN A 115 10.00 -2.87 23.00
CA ASN A 115 10.51 -1.65 22.36
C ASN A 115 11.45 -1.95 21.16
N GLN A 116 11.84 -3.21 20.97
CA GLN A 116 12.68 -3.71 19.87
C GLN A 116 11.96 -4.77 19.03
N SER A 117 10.63 -4.83 19.11
CA SER A 117 9.86 -5.89 18.42
C SER A 117 10.05 -5.89 16.90
N LYS A 118 10.38 -4.74 16.29
CA LYS A 118 10.71 -4.67 14.84
C LYS A 118 11.92 -5.52 14.43
N ASP A 119 12.84 -5.81 15.36
CA ASP A 119 14.02 -6.64 15.11
C ASP A 119 13.75 -8.14 15.26
N ALA A 120 12.55 -8.50 15.74
CA ALA A 120 12.14 -9.90 15.93
C ALA A 120 11.60 -10.51 14.62
N ASP A 121 11.61 -11.85 14.57
CA ASP A 121 11.01 -12.60 13.46
C ASP A 121 9.54 -12.24 13.23
N GLU A 122 9.15 -12.06 11.97
CA GLU A 122 7.79 -11.64 11.60
C GLU A 122 6.71 -12.59 12.14
N ASN A 123 6.92 -13.91 12.06
CA ASN A 123 5.94 -14.87 12.57
C ASN A 123 5.80 -14.80 14.10
N ALA A 124 6.90 -14.55 14.82
CA ALA A 124 6.84 -14.33 16.27
C ALA A 124 6.06 -13.05 16.60
N ARG A 125 6.29 -11.95 15.87
CA ARG A 125 5.54 -10.70 16.03
C ARG A 125 4.05 -10.90 15.75
N LEU A 126 3.69 -11.60 14.68
CA LEU A 126 2.30 -11.87 14.31
C LEU A 126 1.61 -12.81 15.32
N LYS A 127 2.31 -13.83 15.80
CA LYS A 127 1.79 -14.75 16.82
C LYS A 127 1.47 -14.04 18.16
N TYR A 128 2.35 -13.12 18.55
CA TYR A 128 2.21 -12.34 19.78
C TYR A 128 1.85 -10.87 19.47
N ARG A 129 0.99 -10.65 18.48
CA ARG A 129 0.67 -9.31 17.95
C ARG A 129 0.19 -8.35 19.03
N TYR A 130 -0.52 -8.82 20.05
CA TYR A 130 -0.94 -8.03 21.20
C TYR A 130 0.23 -7.50 22.03
N LEU A 131 1.42 -8.10 21.98
CA LEU A 131 2.64 -7.57 22.58
C LEU A 131 3.34 -6.59 21.61
N ASP A 132 3.43 -6.94 20.32
CA ASP A 132 4.00 -6.09 19.29
C ASP A 132 3.26 -4.74 19.19
N LEU A 133 1.93 -4.74 19.31
CA LEU A 133 1.11 -3.52 19.36
C LEU A 133 1.36 -2.63 20.60
N ARG A 134 2.09 -3.11 21.62
CA ARG A 134 2.57 -2.28 22.74
C ARG A 134 3.81 -1.47 22.38
N ASN A 135 4.53 -1.84 21.31
CA ASN A 135 5.66 -1.07 20.80
C ASN A 135 5.20 0.34 20.40
N PRO A 136 5.87 1.41 20.86
CA PRO A 136 5.45 2.80 20.59
C PRO A 136 5.32 3.14 19.11
N ASN A 137 6.21 2.61 18.25
CA ASN A 137 6.17 2.86 16.81
C ASN A 137 4.98 2.15 16.14
N MET A 138 4.75 0.87 16.49
CA MET A 138 3.58 0.12 16.01
C MET A 138 2.28 0.79 16.43
N LYS A 139 2.18 1.14 17.71
CA LYS A 139 1.02 1.85 18.24
C LYS A 139 0.80 3.18 17.54
N LYS A 140 1.86 3.97 17.29
CA LYS A 140 1.79 5.23 16.55
C LYS A 140 1.16 5.04 15.17
N ASN A 141 1.58 4.01 14.41
CA ASN A 141 1.05 3.72 13.09
C ASN A 141 -0.45 3.41 13.12
N ILE A 142 -0.90 2.60 14.10
CA ILE A 142 -2.33 2.27 14.25
C ILE A 142 -3.17 3.47 14.66
N VAL A 143 -2.66 4.31 15.57
CA VAL A 143 -3.33 5.57 15.95
C VAL A 143 -3.41 6.51 14.74
N MET A 144 -2.33 6.63 13.98
CA MET A 144 -2.29 7.44 12.77
C MET A 144 -3.28 6.94 11.72
N ARG A 145 -3.37 5.62 11.51
CA ARG A 145 -4.40 4.99 10.66
C ARG A 145 -5.80 5.46 11.03
N SER A 146 -6.15 5.39 12.33
CA SER A 146 -7.45 5.83 12.83
C SER A 146 -7.73 7.31 12.54
N GLN A 147 -6.73 8.18 12.75
CA GLN A 147 -6.84 9.61 12.51
C GLN A 147 -6.97 9.94 11.03
N ILE A 148 -6.19 9.28 10.16
CA ILE A 148 -6.25 9.45 8.71
C ILE A 148 -7.62 9.06 8.17
N VAL A 149 -8.15 7.90 8.58
CA VAL A 149 -9.49 7.45 8.16
C VAL A 149 -10.58 8.44 8.60
N ALA A 150 -10.48 8.97 9.82
CA ALA A 150 -11.41 10.00 10.30
C ALA A 150 -11.31 11.30 9.48
N GLU A 151 -10.11 11.74 9.15
CA GLU A 151 -9.87 12.92 8.30
C GLU A 151 -10.41 12.73 6.88
N LEU A 152 -10.17 11.57 6.27
CA LEU A 152 -10.71 11.23 4.94
C LEU A 152 -12.25 11.35 4.94
N ARG A 153 -12.93 10.76 5.94
CA ARG A 153 -14.39 10.89 6.05
C ARG A 153 -14.85 12.34 6.16
N GLN A 154 -14.19 13.14 7.01
CA GLN A 154 -14.54 14.55 7.19
C GLN A 154 -14.42 15.35 5.89
N ARG A 155 -13.37 15.09 5.10
CA ARG A 155 -13.16 15.75 3.80
C ARG A 155 -14.21 15.33 2.77
N MET A 156 -14.57 14.04 2.73
CA MET A 156 -15.62 13.56 1.83
C MET A 156 -16.98 14.18 2.18
N TYR A 157 -17.35 14.24 3.46
CA TYR A 157 -18.56 14.94 3.90
C TYR A 157 -18.55 16.44 3.55
N ALA A 158 -17.41 17.11 3.69
CA ALA A 158 -17.27 18.53 3.32
C ALA A 158 -17.48 18.78 1.82
N LEU A 159 -17.25 17.77 0.98
CA LEU A 159 -17.48 17.79 -0.46
C LEU A 159 -18.86 17.22 -0.85
N ASN A 160 -19.78 17.10 0.11
CA ASN A 160 -21.16 16.61 -0.03
C ASN A 160 -21.28 15.16 -0.51
N PHE A 161 -20.28 14.31 -0.22
CA PHE A 161 -20.43 12.87 -0.40
C PHE A 161 -21.22 12.26 0.75
N MET A 162 -22.01 11.24 0.43
CA MET A 162 -22.77 10.45 1.39
C MET A 162 -22.08 9.10 1.61
N GLU A 163 -21.78 8.75 2.87
CA GLU A 163 -21.24 7.43 3.20
C GLU A 163 -22.36 6.40 3.20
N ILE A 164 -22.31 5.44 2.28
CA ILE A 164 -23.30 4.36 2.13
C ILE A 164 -22.58 3.03 2.15
N THR A 165 -22.94 2.16 3.09
CA THR A 165 -22.39 0.80 3.19
C THR A 165 -23.09 -0.13 2.22
N THR A 166 -22.31 -1.04 1.62
CA THR A 166 -22.79 -2.06 0.69
C THR A 166 -22.67 -3.46 1.29
N PRO A 167 -23.43 -4.46 0.79
CA PRO A 167 -23.37 -5.82 1.32
C PRO A 167 -22.00 -6.47 1.20
N ILE A 168 -21.60 -7.21 2.26
CA ILE A 168 -20.39 -8.05 2.26
C ILE A 168 -20.71 -9.46 1.72
N LEU A 169 -21.89 -10.01 2.02
CA LEU A 169 -22.35 -11.25 1.40
C LEU A 169 -23.09 -10.93 0.10
N THR A 170 -22.45 -11.20 -1.04
CA THR A 170 -22.96 -10.88 -2.37
C THR A 170 -22.77 -12.05 -3.34
N CYS A 171 -22.91 -11.81 -4.62
CA CYS A 171 -22.58 -12.77 -5.66
C CYS A 171 -21.14 -12.58 -6.16
N SER A 172 -20.59 -13.62 -6.79
CA SER A 172 -19.32 -13.55 -7.49
C SER A 172 -19.32 -12.45 -8.54
N SER A 173 -18.22 -11.71 -8.62
CA SER A 173 -18.01 -10.64 -9.62
C SER A 173 -16.69 -10.88 -10.33
N PRO A 174 -16.68 -10.95 -11.67
CA PRO A 174 -15.48 -11.21 -12.46
C PRO A 174 -14.62 -9.94 -12.59
N GLU A 175 -14.05 -9.46 -11.49
CA GLU A 175 -13.20 -8.27 -11.45
C GLU A 175 -11.69 -8.61 -11.53
N GLY A 176 -11.34 -9.85 -11.92
CA GLY A 176 -9.98 -10.27 -12.20
C GLY A 176 -9.27 -11.03 -11.08
N ALA A 177 -9.67 -10.90 -9.82
CA ALA A 177 -9.13 -11.69 -8.71
C ALA A 177 -9.98 -12.96 -8.44
N ARG A 178 -9.46 -13.88 -7.64
CA ARG A 178 -10.25 -15.01 -7.14
C ARG A 178 -11.12 -14.57 -5.97
N ASP A 179 -12.37 -15.09 -5.94
CA ASP A 179 -13.33 -14.80 -4.88
C ASP A 179 -13.11 -15.69 -3.65
N TYR A 180 -13.34 -15.10 -2.46
CA TYR A 180 -13.62 -15.90 -1.27
C TYR A 180 -15.09 -16.32 -1.27
N LEU A 181 -15.37 -17.63 -1.23
CA LEU A 181 -16.71 -18.18 -1.28
C LEU A 181 -17.21 -18.57 0.11
N VAL A 182 -18.46 -18.19 0.42
CA VAL A 182 -19.14 -18.54 1.67
C VAL A 182 -20.35 -19.42 1.36
N PRO A 183 -20.41 -20.66 1.83
CA PRO A 183 -21.51 -21.57 1.53
C PRO A 183 -22.82 -21.10 2.19
N ALA A 184 -23.95 -21.23 1.46
CA ALA A 184 -25.26 -20.79 1.91
C ALA A 184 -26.06 -21.96 2.52
N ARG A 185 -26.17 -22.03 3.85
CA ARG A 185 -26.89 -23.09 4.57
C ARG A 185 -28.34 -23.30 4.10
N ASN A 186 -29.06 -22.20 3.84
CA ASN A 186 -30.46 -22.23 3.43
C ASN A 186 -30.66 -22.52 1.92
N HIS A 187 -29.59 -22.61 1.16
CA HIS A 187 -29.59 -22.86 -0.28
C HIS A 187 -28.49 -23.86 -0.63
N PRO A 188 -28.69 -25.18 -0.39
CA PRO A 188 -27.68 -26.20 -0.64
C PRO A 188 -27.07 -26.11 -2.04
N GLY A 189 -25.73 -26.21 -2.14
CA GLY A 189 -25.00 -26.09 -3.41
C GLY A 189 -24.84 -24.67 -3.94
N LYS A 190 -25.32 -23.64 -3.22
CA LYS A 190 -25.10 -22.22 -3.57
C LYS A 190 -24.17 -21.55 -2.58
N PHE A 191 -23.46 -20.54 -3.07
CA PHE A 191 -22.47 -19.79 -2.33
C PHE A 191 -22.72 -18.29 -2.45
N TYR A 192 -22.46 -17.56 -1.37
CA TYR A 192 -22.16 -16.14 -1.44
C TYR A 192 -20.68 -15.98 -1.78
N ALA A 193 -20.31 -14.84 -2.35
CA ALA A 193 -18.95 -14.39 -2.47
C ALA A 193 -18.71 -13.15 -1.59
N LEU A 194 -17.49 -12.98 -1.06
CA LEU A 194 -17.07 -11.73 -0.47
C LEU A 194 -16.70 -10.75 -1.59
N PRO A 195 -17.05 -9.44 -1.49
CA PRO A 195 -16.86 -8.50 -2.60
C PRO A 195 -15.39 -8.19 -2.83
N GLN A 196 -14.94 -8.28 -4.08
CA GLN A 196 -13.60 -7.82 -4.48
C GLN A 196 -13.49 -6.29 -4.41
N ALA A 197 -14.58 -5.60 -4.71
CA ALA A 197 -14.87 -4.18 -4.52
C ALA A 197 -16.38 -3.99 -4.63
N PRO A 198 -16.96 -2.88 -4.13
CA PRO A 198 -18.40 -2.61 -4.28
C PRO A 198 -18.79 -2.07 -5.67
N GLN A 199 -18.10 -2.49 -6.73
CA GLN A 199 -18.19 -1.91 -8.07
C GLN A 199 -19.60 -1.88 -8.64
N GLN A 200 -20.32 -3.01 -8.61
CA GLN A 200 -21.69 -3.05 -9.12
C GLN A 200 -22.64 -2.21 -8.26
N PHE A 201 -22.50 -2.25 -6.93
CA PHE A 201 -23.38 -1.52 -6.01
C PHE A 201 -23.25 -0.01 -6.18
N LYS A 202 -22.03 0.52 -6.30
CA LYS A 202 -21.83 1.97 -6.46
C LYS A 202 -22.39 2.49 -7.79
N GLN A 203 -22.27 1.72 -8.88
CA GLN A 203 -22.88 2.08 -10.16
C GLN A 203 -24.41 2.00 -10.11
N ILE A 204 -24.97 1.01 -9.41
CA ILE A 204 -26.42 0.92 -9.17
C ILE A 204 -26.91 2.08 -8.30
N LEU A 205 -26.13 2.56 -7.32
CA LEU A 205 -26.47 3.75 -6.54
C LEU A 205 -26.59 4.99 -7.43
N MET A 206 -25.71 5.16 -8.41
CA MET A 206 -25.82 6.26 -9.39
C MET A 206 -27.10 6.14 -10.22
N ALA A 207 -27.42 4.94 -10.71
CA ALA A 207 -28.67 4.65 -11.41
C ALA A 207 -29.90 4.80 -10.50
N SER A 208 -29.74 4.72 -9.19
CA SER A 208 -30.80 4.92 -8.19
C SER A 208 -31.03 6.39 -7.81
N GLY A 209 -30.28 7.33 -8.40
CA GLY A 209 -30.46 8.77 -8.19
C GLY A 209 -29.62 9.35 -7.05
N PHE A 210 -28.63 8.62 -6.53
CA PHE A 210 -27.62 9.20 -5.64
C PHE A 210 -26.59 9.97 -6.45
N ASP A 211 -26.21 11.15 -5.96
CA ASP A 211 -25.32 12.06 -6.68
C ASP A 211 -23.83 11.80 -6.37
N ARG A 212 -23.49 11.65 -5.09
CA ARG A 212 -22.12 11.44 -4.60
C ARG A 212 -22.07 10.40 -3.50
N TYR A 213 -21.47 9.29 -3.77
CA TYR A 213 -21.29 8.18 -2.85
C TYR A 213 -19.83 8.01 -2.46
N PHE A 214 -19.60 7.63 -1.20
CA PHE A 214 -18.35 7.03 -0.78
C PHE A 214 -18.56 6.00 0.33
N GLN A 215 -17.56 5.15 0.56
CA GLN A 215 -17.40 4.40 1.81
C GLN A 215 -15.92 4.03 2.03
N ILE A 216 -15.54 3.77 3.28
CA ILE A 216 -14.31 3.04 3.58
C ILE A 216 -14.65 1.55 3.40
N ALA A 217 -14.50 1.08 2.17
CA ALA A 217 -15.01 -0.21 1.73
C ALA A 217 -14.06 -1.36 2.10
N PRO A 218 -14.52 -2.40 2.82
CA PRO A 218 -13.78 -3.64 2.93
C PRO A 218 -13.85 -4.39 1.59
N CYS A 219 -12.69 -4.79 1.08
CA CYS A 219 -12.52 -5.55 -0.15
C CYS A 219 -11.77 -6.86 0.15
N PHE A 220 -12.11 -7.92 -0.59
CA PHE A 220 -11.60 -9.25 -0.35
C PHE A 220 -11.10 -9.85 -1.66
N ARG A 221 -9.81 -10.23 -1.72
CA ARG A 221 -9.23 -10.86 -2.90
C ARG A 221 -8.33 -12.01 -2.47
N ASP A 222 -8.56 -13.20 -3.04
CA ASP A 222 -7.68 -14.34 -2.84
C ASP A 222 -6.49 -14.25 -3.80
N GLU A 223 -5.50 -13.48 -3.36
CA GLU A 223 -4.28 -13.17 -4.11
C GLU A 223 -3.04 -13.31 -3.24
N ASP A 224 -1.88 -13.47 -3.89
CA ASP A 224 -0.61 -13.58 -3.20
C ASP A 224 -0.24 -12.29 -2.46
N ALA A 225 0.33 -12.47 -1.27
CA ALA A 225 0.83 -11.36 -0.47
C ALA A 225 2.03 -10.67 -1.12
N ARG A 226 2.08 -9.34 -1.02
CA ARG A 226 3.24 -8.49 -1.35
C ARG A 226 3.50 -7.53 -0.20
N ALA A 227 4.56 -6.75 -0.29
CA ALA A 227 4.83 -5.71 0.71
C ALA A 227 3.72 -4.65 0.76
N ASP A 228 3.17 -4.29 -0.40
CA ASP A 228 2.11 -3.30 -0.61
C ASP A 228 0.71 -3.91 -0.76
N ARG A 229 0.56 -5.24 -0.57
CA ARG A 229 -0.70 -5.96 -0.74
C ARG A 229 -0.89 -7.05 0.32
N SER A 230 -1.99 -6.95 1.08
CA SER A 230 -2.43 -8.00 2.00
C SER A 230 -3.12 -9.13 1.23
N PRO A 231 -2.88 -10.38 1.56
CA PRO A 231 -3.77 -11.45 1.14
C PRO A 231 -5.10 -11.32 1.91
N GLY A 232 -6.20 -11.60 1.23
CA GLY A 232 -7.52 -11.56 1.86
C GLY A 232 -8.13 -10.16 1.86
N GLU A 233 -8.25 -9.52 3.03
CA GLU A 233 -8.95 -8.24 3.17
C GLU A 233 -8.03 -7.03 3.09
N PHE A 234 -8.56 -5.95 2.51
CA PHE A 234 -7.97 -4.60 2.50
C PHE A 234 -9.07 -3.56 2.41
N TYR A 235 -8.72 -2.28 2.56
CA TYR A 235 -9.71 -1.20 2.59
C TYR A 235 -9.45 -0.16 1.50
N GLN A 236 -10.53 0.32 0.89
CA GLN A 236 -10.51 1.40 -0.09
C GLN A 236 -11.36 2.58 0.37
N LEU A 237 -10.91 3.81 0.07
CA LEU A 237 -11.78 4.98 0.02
C LEU A 237 -12.51 4.90 -1.33
N ASP A 238 -13.59 4.12 -1.38
CA ASP A 238 -14.34 3.91 -2.61
C ASP A 238 -15.32 5.06 -2.83
N MET A 239 -15.33 5.66 -4.02
CA MET A 239 -16.25 6.75 -4.35
C MET A 239 -16.73 6.69 -5.79
N GLU A 240 -17.97 7.22 -5.99
CA GLU A 240 -18.59 7.34 -7.31
C GLU A 240 -19.45 8.60 -7.35
N MET A 241 -19.53 9.26 -8.51
CA MET A 241 -20.30 10.48 -8.74
C MET A 241 -21.15 10.36 -9.99
N ALA A 242 -22.44 10.70 -9.89
CA ALA A 242 -23.32 10.81 -11.05
C ALA A 242 -23.06 12.11 -11.82
N PHE A 243 -23.32 12.09 -13.14
CA PHE A 243 -23.13 13.21 -14.06
C PHE A 243 -21.70 13.80 -14.06
N ALA A 244 -20.70 12.97 -13.76
CA ALA A 244 -19.31 13.37 -13.60
C ALA A 244 -18.42 12.91 -14.76
N SER A 245 -17.46 13.75 -15.10
CA SER A 245 -16.34 13.45 -15.99
C SER A 245 -15.12 12.93 -15.21
N GLN A 246 -14.05 12.58 -15.91
CA GLN A 246 -12.79 12.22 -15.26
C GLN A 246 -12.16 13.42 -14.54
N GLU A 247 -12.28 14.63 -15.09
CA GLU A 247 -11.77 15.88 -14.51
C GLU A 247 -12.46 16.20 -13.18
N ASP A 248 -13.74 15.88 -13.04
CA ASP A 248 -14.47 16.02 -11.78
C ASP A 248 -13.87 15.10 -10.71
N VAL A 249 -13.57 13.84 -11.06
CA VAL A 249 -12.91 12.89 -10.16
C VAL A 249 -11.51 13.38 -9.77
N PHE A 250 -10.73 13.86 -10.73
CA PHE A 250 -9.39 14.41 -10.47
C PHE A 250 -9.45 15.57 -9.49
N SER A 251 -10.37 16.52 -9.71
CA SER A 251 -10.56 17.67 -8.83
C SER A 251 -10.90 17.26 -7.39
N ILE A 252 -11.73 16.23 -7.19
CA ILE A 252 -12.06 15.73 -5.84
C ILE A 252 -10.84 15.11 -5.16
N VAL A 253 -10.14 14.23 -5.85
CA VAL A 253 -8.97 13.52 -5.30
C VAL A 253 -7.85 14.50 -4.95
N GLU A 254 -7.59 15.49 -5.80
CA GLU A 254 -6.59 16.54 -5.60
C GLU A 254 -6.92 17.48 -4.44
N GLN A 255 -8.20 17.62 -4.07
CA GLN A 255 -8.61 18.34 -2.88
C GLN A 255 -8.52 17.51 -1.60
N VAL A 256 -8.69 16.19 -1.69
CA VAL A 256 -8.78 15.29 -0.53
C VAL A 256 -7.41 14.79 -0.10
N LEU A 257 -6.60 14.23 -1.02
CA LEU A 257 -5.42 13.45 -0.64
C LEU A 257 -4.19 14.30 -0.27
N PRO A 258 -3.73 15.30 -1.04
CA PRO A 258 -2.50 16.02 -0.70
C PRO A 258 -2.51 16.61 0.71
N PRO A 259 -3.58 17.28 1.18
CA PRO A 259 -3.61 17.80 2.54
C PRO A 259 -3.54 16.74 3.63
N VAL A 260 -4.01 15.51 3.37
CA VAL A 260 -3.88 14.38 4.31
C VAL A 260 -2.42 13.92 4.37
N PHE A 261 -1.77 13.79 3.21
CA PHE A 261 -0.35 13.43 3.13
C PHE A 261 0.55 14.48 3.80
N GLU A 262 0.32 15.77 3.56
CA GLU A 262 1.07 16.87 4.21
C GLU A 262 0.87 16.90 5.73
N LYS A 263 -0.36 16.66 6.20
CA LYS A 263 -0.70 16.74 7.63
C LYS A 263 -0.10 15.58 8.42
N TYR A 264 -0.22 14.36 7.93
CA TYR A 264 0.13 13.14 8.64
C TYR A 264 1.45 12.52 8.19
N GLY A 265 1.92 12.83 6.98
CA GLY A 265 3.06 12.21 6.35
C GLY A 265 4.39 12.49 7.00
N ILE A 266 5.35 11.60 6.76
CA ILE A 266 6.76 11.81 7.11
C ILE A 266 7.35 12.99 6.33
N TYR A 267 6.88 13.24 5.09
CA TYR A 267 7.20 14.41 4.30
C TYR A 267 6.09 15.47 4.43
N LYS A 268 6.46 16.76 4.29
CA LYS A 268 5.54 17.89 4.48
C LYS A 268 5.18 18.60 3.18
N GLU A 269 5.71 18.12 2.07
CA GLU A 269 5.43 18.65 0.74
C GLU A 269 4.73 17.57 -0.11
N ALA A 270 3.66 17.95 -0.79
CA ALA A 270 2.97 17.14 -1.78
C ALA A 270 2.74 17.95 -3.06
N SER A 271 2.60 17.25 -4.19
CA SER A 271 2.23 17.86 -5.46
C SER A 271 0.96 18.69 -5.31
N LYS A 272 0.96 19.87 -5.91
CA LYS A 272 -0.21 20.76 -5.93
C LYS A 272 -1.07 20.47 -7.16
N ALA A 273 -2.38 20.65 -6.99
CA ALA A 273 -3.31 20.58 -8.10
C ALA A 273 -3.05 21.67 -9.17
N PRO A 274 -3.26 21.38 -10.46
CA PRO A 274 -3.58 20.06 -11.01
C PRO A 274 -2.35 19.16 -11.09
N PHE A 275 -2.54 17.85 -10.89
CA PHE A 275 -1.45 16.89 -11.04
C PHE A 275 -1.10 16.69 -12.52
N VAL A 276 0.13 16.25 -12.78
CA VAL A 276 0.59 15.92 -14.12
C VAL A 276 -0.22 14.74 -14.68
N LEU A 277 -0.73 14.91 -15.90
CA LEU A 277 -1.43 13.88 -16.67
C LEU A 277 -0.44 13.23 -17.63
N ILE A 278 -0.32 11.92 -17.60
CA ILE A 278 0.60 11.15 -18.44
C ILE A 278 -0.21 10.03 -19.12
N PRO A 279 -0.36 10.05 -20.45
CA PRO A 279 -0.96 8.93 -21.16
C PRO A 279 -0.21 7.62 -20.91
N TYR A 280 -0.92 6.50 -20.81
CA TYR A 280 -0.34 5.19 -20.50
C TYR A 280 0.84 4.82 -21.43
N LEU A 281 0.67 4.98 -22.74
CA LEU A 281 1.73 4.67 -23.70
C LEU A 281 2.97 5.57 -23.51
N GLU A 282 2.76 6.84 -23.17
CA GLU A 282 3.84 7.77 -22.85
C GLU A 282 4.55 7.37 -21.54
N ALA A 283 3.79 6.95 -20.52
CA ALA A 283 4.36 6.47 -19.27
C ALA A 283 5.26 5.25 -19.50
N MET A 284 4.79 4.30 -20.30
CA MET A 284 5.58 3.12 -20.67
C MET A 284 6.82 3.47 -21.49
N ASP A 285 6.73 4.45 -22.40
CA ASP A 285 7.86 4.82 -23.25
C ASP A 285 8.91 5.65 -22.51
N LYS A 286 8.50 6.63 -21.69
CA LYS A 286 9.39 7.53 -20.95
C LYS A 286 9.90 6.98 -19.63
N TYR A 287 9.11 6.18 -18.93
CA TYR A 287 9.45 5.73 -17.57
C TYR A 287 9.52 4.21 -17.44
N GLY A 288 9.06 3.47 -18.44
CA GLY A 288 9.02 2.00 -18.43
C GLY A 288 8.07 1.41 -17.40
N SER A 289 7.07 2.19 -16.99
CA SER A 289 6.12 1.81 -15.94
C SER A 289 4.85 2.64 -16.03
N ASP A 290 3.71 2.01 -15.79
CA ASP A 290 2.40 2.61 -15.56
C ASP A 290 2.26 3.30 -14.18
N LYS A 291 3.28 3.18 -13.34
CA LYS A 291 3.37 3.80 -12.00
C LYS A 291 4.74 4.43 -11.77
N PRO A 292 5.08 5.49 -12.53
CA PRO A 292 6.39 6.13 -12.45
C PRO A 292 6.59 6.84 -11.11
N ASP A 293 7.80 6.73 -10.56
CA ASP A 293 8.24 7.61 -9.48
C ASP A 293 8.76 8.92 -10.09
N LEU A 294 7.96 9.98 -10.01
CA LEU A 294 8.31 11.29 -10.56
C LEU A 294 9.31 12.09 -9.72
N ARG A 295 9.67 11.59 -8.54
CA ARG A 295 10.82 12.12 -7.80
C ARG A 295 12.14 11.88 -8.53
N ILE A 296 12.16 10.88 -9.40
CA ILE A 296 13.31 10.56 -10.25
C ILE A 296 13.13 11.28 -11.58
N ASP A 297 14.05 12.17 -11.91
CA ASP A 297 14.00 12.99 -13.14
C ASP A 297 14.61 12.31 -14.37
N LEU A 298 15.14 11.09 -14.22
CA LEU A 298 15.64 10.27 -15.33
C LEU A 298 14.49 9.82 -16.25
N VAL A 299 14.75 9.78 -17.54
CA VAL A 299 13.81 9.25 -18.55
C VAL A 299 14.49 8.21 -19.43
N LEU A 300 13.68 7.35 -20.03
CA LEU A 300 14.14 6.36 -21.01
C LEU A 300 14.29 7.03 -22.39
N THR A 301 15.36 6.65 -23.09
CA THR A 301 15.58 7.03 -24.49
C THR A 301 15.60 5.77 -25.35
N ASP A 302 14.97 5.82 -26.51
CA ASP A 302 15.05 4.73 -27.48
C ASP A 302 16.44 4.69 -28.12
N ALA A 303 17.16 3.61 -27.89
CA ALA A 303 18.49 3.37 -28.40
C ALA A 303 18.50 2.26 -29.47
N THR A 304 17.32 1.77 -29.88
CA THR A 304 17.20 0.58 -30.74
C THR A 304 18.01 0.73 -32.01
N GLU A 305 17.80 1.80 -32.77
CA GLU A 305 18.48 1.99 -34.05
C GLU A 305 20.02 2.06 -33.93
N VAL A 306 20.50 2.83 -32.94
CA VAL A 306 21.95 3.05 -32.75
C VAL A 306 22.66 1.84 -32.15
N MET A 307 21.93 0.91 -31.53
CA MET A 307 22.50 -0.31 -30.94
C MET A 307 22.45 -1.53 -31.87
N GLN A 308 21.66 -1.52 -32.97
CA GLN A 308 21.67 -2.62 -33.93
C GLN A 308 22.99 -2.68 -34.66
N GLY A 309 23.48 -3.90 -34.95
CA GLY A 309 24.72 -4.13 -35.68
C GLY A 309 26.02 -3.78 -34.90
N CYS A 310 25.94 -3.53 -33.59
CA CYS A 310 27.13 -3.31 -32.77
C CYS A 310 27.88 -4.61 -32.44
N GLY A 311 27.39 -5.77 -32.84
CA GLY A 311 27.97 -7.07 -32.59
C GLY A 311 27.74 -7.62 -31.17
N PHE A 312 26.86 -6.98 -30.39
CA PHE A 312 26.43 -7.49 -29.10
C PHE A 312 25.12 -8.27 -29.24
N ALA A 313 25.19 -9.58 -29.17
CA ALA A 313 24.10 -10.50 -29.50
C ALA A 313 22.77 -10.22 -28.74
N ALA A 314 22.84 -9.68 -27.53
CA ALA A 314 21.64 -9.37 -26.75
C ALA A 314 20.81 -8.19 -27.31
N PHE A 315 21.36 -7.41 -28.25
CA PHE A 315 20.67 -6.26 -28.83
C PHE A 315 20.13 -6.55 -30.23
N GLU A 316 20.65 -7.56 -30.91
CA GLU A 316 20.29 -7.86 -32.29
C GLU A 316 18.80 -8.25 -32.41
N GLY A 317 18.07 -7.47 -33.21
CA GLY A 317 16.62 -7.66 -33.44
C GLY A 317 15.73 -7.35 -32.22
N GLN A 318 16.29 -6.73 -31.16
CA GLN A 318 15.56 -6.37 -29.96
C GLN A 318 15.35 -4.85 -29.88
N THR A 319 14.30 -4.43 -29.18
CA THR A 319 14.17 -3.05 -28.71
C THR A 319 15.20 -2.81 -27.60
N VAL A 320 15.91 -1.68 -27.68
CA VAL A 320 16.89 -1.28 -26.66
C VAL A 320 16.50 0.08 -26.09
N LYS A 321 16.30 0.13 -24.78
CA LYS A 321 16.05 1.37 -24.03
C LYS A 321 17.30 1.76 -23.23
N ALA A 322 17.64 3.05 -23.26
CA ALA A 322 18.78 3.63 -22.55
C ALA A 322 18.32 4.56 -21.43
N ILE A 323 19.06 4.59 -20.33
CA ILE A 323 18.96 5.56 -19.24
C ILE A 323 20.31 6.26 -19.13
N VAL A 324 20.34 7.55 -19.41
CA VAL A 324 21.54 8.39 -19.25
C VAL A 324 21.53 9.04 -17.87
N VAL A 325 22.59 8.85 -17.11
CA VAL A 325 22.73 9.40 -15.75
C VAL A 325 24.02 10.22 -15.71
N ASP A 326 23.91 11.53 -15.63
CA ASP A 326 25.05 12.41 -15.49
C ASP A 326 25.57 12.42 -14.04
N ASP A 327 26.85 12.71 -13.84
CA ASP A 327 27.48 12.75 -12.52
C ASP A 327 27.32 11.46 -11.66
N PHE A 328 27.15 10.30 -12.29
CA PHE A 328 26.95 9.04 -11.58
C PHE A 328 28.26 8.45 -11.05
N THR A 329 28.52 8.62 -9.76
CA THR A 329 29.78 8.27 -9.10
C THR A 329 29.87 6.85 -8.54
N ALA A 330 28.82 6.00 -8.78
CA ALA A 330 28.76 4.65 -8.26
C ALA A 330 29.98 3.80 -8.70
N THR A 331 30.53 3.03 -7.77
CA THR A 331 31.61 2.09 -8.03
C THR A 331 31.13 0.91 -8.88
N ARG A 332 32.05 0.21 -9.55
CA ARG A 332 31.72 -0.99 -10.33
C ARG A 332 30.92 -2.01 -9.50
N LYS A 333 31.30 -2.24 -8.24
CA LYS A 333 30.58 -3.17 -7.35
C LYS A 333 29.13 -2.76 -7.12
N GLN A 334 28.87 -1.46 -6.97
CA GLN A 334 27.50 -0.94 -6.83
C GLN A 334 26.71 -1.08 -8.12
N ILE A 335 27.31 -0.83 -9.28
CA ILE A 335 26.69 -1.02 -10.59
C ILE A 335 26.35 -2.49 -10.83
N ASP A 336 27.29 -3.40 -10.54
CA ASP A 336 27.07 -4.84 -10.68
C ASP A 336 25.92 -5.30 -9.75
N ALA A 337 25.79 -4.74 -8.53
CA ALA A 337 24.68 -5.01 -7.63
C ALA A 337 23.35 -4.48 -8.18
N ILE A 338 23.31 -3.29 -8.76
CA ILE A 338 22.12 -2.73 -9.42
C ILE A 338 21.70 -3.63 -10.60
N CYS A 339 22.63 -4.03 -11.45
CA CYS A 339 22.36 -4.93 -12.58
C CYS A 339 21.83 -6.30 -12.12
N ALA A 340 22.38 -6.84 -11.03
CA ALA A 340 21.88 -8.08 -10.43
C ALA A 340 20.44 -7.93 -9.90
N GLU A 341 20.12 -6.80 -9.28
CA GLU A 341 18.78 -6.51 -8.78
C GLU A 341 17.77 -6.33 -9.93
N VAL A 342 18.19 -5.70 -11.06
CA VAL A 342 17.37 -5.66 -12.29
C VAL A 342 17.04 -7.07 -12.75
N GLU A 343 18.04 -7.98 -12.77
CA GLU A 343 17.83 -9.38 -13.20
C GLU A 343 16.90 -10.14 -12.24
N VAL A 344 17.02 -9.90 -10.94
CA VAL A 344 16.12 -10.51 -9.94
C VAL A 344 14.66 -10.05 -10.15
N GLN A 345 14.44 -8.77 -10.38
CA GLN A 345 13.09 -8.21 -10.50
C GLN A 345 12.43 -8.46 -11.86
N THR A 346 13.22 -8.62 -12.95
CA THR A 346 12.69 -8.67 -14.31
C THR A 346 13.01 -9.96 -15.06
N ALA A 347 13.80 -10.86 -14.48
CA ALA A 347 14.41 -12.03 -15.12
C ALA A 347 15.25 -11.67 -16.37
N ARG A 348 15.68 -10.42 -16.52
CA ARG A 348 16.47 -9.88 -17.64
C ARG A 348 17.65 -9.07 -17.16
N LYS A 349 18.74 -9.15 -17.90
CA LYS A 349 19.99 -8.46 -17.54
C LYS A 349 19.94 -6.98 -17.89
N GLY A 350 20.41 -6.14 -16.95
CA GLY A 350 20.81 -4.78 -17.23
C GLY A 350 22.23 -4.73 -17.79
N PHE A 351 22.47 -3.87 -18.78
CA PHE A 351 23.79 -3.62 -19.36
C PHE A 351 24.21 -2.17 -19.09
N TRP A 352 25.49 -1.86 -19.27
CA TRP A 352 25.97 -0.51 -19.03
C TRP A 352 27.29 -0.20 -19.73
N PHE A 353 27.58 1.07 -19.89
CA PHE A 353 28.90 1.64 -20.18
C PHE A 353 29.00 3.05 -19.59
N ARG A 354 30.19 3.63 -19.58
CA ARG A 354 30.43 5.02 -19.18
C ARG A 354 31.19 5.76 -20.27
N VAL A 355 31.02 7.09 -20.28
CA VAL A 355 31.88 8.02 -21.02
C VAL A 355 32.89 8.57 -19.99
N ASP A 356 34.18 8.36 -20.21
CA ASP A 356 35.21 8.89 -19.33
C ASP A 356 35.46 10.40 -19.56
N GLU A 357 36.39 10.98 -18.80
CA GLU A 357 36.74 12.40 -18.91
C GLU A 357 37.34 12.78 -20.28
N ASN A 358 37.89 11.83 -21.00
CA ASN A 358 38.46 12.01 -22.35
C ASN A 358 37.41 11.75 -23.45
N GLY A 359 36.17 11.41 -23.08
CA GLY A 359 35.13 11.04 -24.00
C GLY A 359 35.23 9.59 -24.51
N GLU A 360 36.03 8.72 -23.91
CA GLU A 360 36.15 7.32 -24.29
C GLU A 360 35.08 6.46 -23.60
N PHE A 361 34.57 5.45 -24.30
CA PHE A 361 33.63 4.48 -23.72
C PHE A 361 34.39 3.44 -22.92
N VAL A 362 34.05 3.31 -21.64
CA VAL A 362 34.72 2.42 -20.70
C VAL A 362 33.74 1.54 -19.91
N GLY A 363 34.18 0.35 -19.55
CA GLY A 363 33.40 -0.59 -18.71
C GLY A 363 32.26 -1.31 -19.48
N GLY A 364 31.64 -2.28 -18.82
CA GLY A 364 30.47 -3.03 -19.32
C GLY A 364 30.61 -3.52 -20.78
N ILE A 365 29.70 -3.04 -21.63
CA ILE A 365 29.65 -3.41 -23.04
C ILE A 365 30.43 -2.45 -23.96
N SER A 366 31.19 -1.51 -23.41
CA SER A 366 31.90 -0.45 -24.15
C SER A 366 32.71 -0.96 -25.37
N LYS A 367 33.29 -2.16 -25.27
CA LYS A 367 34.11 -2.76 -26.34
C LYS A 367 33.32 -2.99 -27.66
N PHE A 368 32.01 -3.15 -27.60
CA PHE A 368 31.14 -3.34 -28.76
C PHE A 368 30.70 -2.03 -29.42
N LEU A 369 30.95 -0.89 -28.77
CA LEU A 369 30.45 0.42 -29.18
C LEU A 369 31.57 1.34 -29.70
N GLN A 370 32.84 0.91 -29.66
CA GLN A 370 33.99 1.76 -30.03
C GLN A 370 33.91 2.28 -31.47
N ASP A 371 33.55 1.42 -32.43
CA ASP A 371 33.47 1.77 -33.84
C ASP A 371 32.26 2.67 -34.17
N ARG A 372 31.30 2.81 -33.25
CA ARG A 372 30.06 3.60 -33.41
C ARG A 372 29.94 4.73 -32.40
N LYS A 373 31.03 5.07 -31.76
CA LYS A 373 31.08 6.02 -30.62
C LYS A 373 30.39 7.35 -30.94
N GLU A 374 30.71 7.98 -32.10
CA GLU A 374 30.15 9.27 -32.47
C GLU A 374 28.63 9.19 -32.72
N GLU A 375 28.14 8.10 -33.31
CA GLU A 375 26.71 7.86 -33.52
C GLU A 375 25.98 7.71 -32.21
N VAL A 376 26.54 6.94 -31.26
CA VAL A 376 25.96 6.71 -29.94
C VAL A 376 25.93 8.00 -29.12
N ILE A 377 27.03 8.77 -29.11
CA ILE A 377 27.10 10.08 -28.44
C ILE A 377 26.02 11.01 -28.98
N LYS A 378 25.86 11.10 -30.29
CA LYS A 378 24.86 11.96 -30.93
C LYS A 378 23.44 11.50 -30.64
N ALA A 379 23.15 10.20 -30.71
CA ALA A 379 21.81 9.65 -30.52
C ALA A 379 21.32 9.79 -29.08
N LEU A 380 22.22 9.60 -28.10
CA LEU A 380 21.89 9.66 -26.69
C LEU A 380 22.23 11.02 -26.03
N GLY A 381 22.84 11.95 -26.76
CA GLY A 381 23.23 13.26 -26.24
C GLY A 381 24.31 13.21 -25.15
N LEU A 382 25.22 12.23 -25.22
CA LEU A 382 26.18 11.93 -24.17
C LEU A 382 27.25 13.01 -23.98
N LYS A 383 27.68 13.17 -22.75
CA LYS A 383 28.77 14.04 -22.33
C LYS A 383 29.83 13.23 -21.56
N ASN A 384 31.01 13.84 -21.41
CA ASN A 384 32.03 13.26 -20.57
C ASN A 384 31.55 13.10 -19.12
N GLY A 385 31.76 11.93 -18.52
CA GLY A 385 31.29 11.59 -17.18
C GLY A 385 29.94 10.87 -17.13
N ASP A 386 29.20 10.80 -18.23
CA ASP A 386 27.89 10.14 -18.25
C ASP A 386 27.99 8.62 -18.06
N PHE A 387 27.07 8.10 -17.29
CA PHE A 387 26.76 6.67 -17.20
C PHE A 387 25.53 6.35 -18.06
N VAL A 388 25.57 5.23 -18.76
CA VAL A 388 24.46 4.75 -19.58
C VAL A 388 24.07 3.35 -19.13
N GLY A 389 22.86 3.22 -18.59
CA GLY A 389 22.19 1.94 -18.34
C GLY A 389 21.39 1.53 -19.57
N LEU A 390 21.39 0.25 -19.93
CA LEU A 390 20.72 -0.29 -21.13
C LEU A 390 19.92 -1.53 -20.77
N ALA A 391 18.72 -1.64 -21.36
CA ALA A 391 17.85 -2.81 -21.26
C ALA A 391 17.36 -3.21 -22.65
N ALA A 392 17.30 -4.51 -22.92
CA ALA A 392 16.92 -5.05 -24.23
C ALA A 392 15.91 -6.20 -24.11
N GLY A 393 15.04 -6.32 -25.11
CA GLY A 393 14.03 -7.36 -25.20
C GLY A 393 12.95 -7.01 -26.24
N LYS A 394 11.83 -7.74 -26.25
CA LYS A 394 10.64 -7.27 -26.94
C LYS A 394 10.23 -5.91 -26.38
N LYS A 395 9.50 -5.08 -27.13
CA LYS A 395 9.21 -3.68 -26.75
C LYS A 395 8.76 -3.52 -25.30
N LEU A 396 7.71 -4.21 -24.89
CA LEU A 396 7.17 -4.12 -23.52
C LEU A 396 8.17 -4.63 -22.47
N GLU A 397 8.89 -5.70 -22.76
CA GLU A 397 9.91 -6.27 -21.87
C GLU A 397 11.09 -5.34 -21.67
N ALA A 398 11.57 -4.71 -22.77
CA ALA A 398 12.65 -3.71 -22.71
C ALA A 398 12.22 -2.48 -21.90
N GLN A 399 10.99 -2.00 -22.11
CA GLN A 399 10.42 -0.89 -21.34
C GLN A 399 10.33 -1.22 -19.84
N LYS A 400 9.68 -2.34 -19.46
CA LYS A 400 9.53 -2.77 -18.04
C LYS A 400 10.91 -2.96 -17.37
N THR A 401 11.86 -3.60 -18.08
CA THR A 401 13.23 -3.79 -17.55
C THR A 401 13.96 -2.46 -17.36
N ALA A 402 13.85 -1.56 -18.32
CA ALA A 402 14.43 -0.22 -18.22
C ALA A 402 13.77 0.62 -17.12
N GLY A 403 12.47 0.45 -16.87
CA GLY A 403 11.75 1.11 -15.79
C GLY A 403 12.26 0.71 -14.40
N VAL A 404 12.47 -0.58 -14.16
CA VAL A 404 13.12 -1.08 -12.94
C VAL A 404 14.53 -0.53 -12.82
N TYR A 405 15.30 -0.57 -13.91
CA TYR A 405 16.67 -0.06 -13.93
C TYR A 405 16.72 1.45 -13.64
N ARG A 406 15.83 2.24 -14.25
CA ARG A 406 15.65 3.67 -13.98
C ARG A 406 15.41 3.96 -12.49
N LYS A 407 14.51 3.20 -11.87
CA LYS A 407 14.18 3.35 -10.44
C LYS A 407 15.41 3.09 -9.57
N LEU A 408 16.17 2.02 -9.84
CA LEU A 408 17.36 1.66 -9.07
C LEU A 408 18.51 2.68 -9.28
N LEU A 409 18.72 3.15 -10.51
CA LEU A 409 19.70 4.20 -10.80
C LEU A 409 19.35 5.52 -10.14
N GLY A 410 18.07 5.93 -10.20
CA GLY A 410 17.57 7.13 -9.54
C GLY A 410 17.76 7.06 -8.02
N ALA A 411 17.40 5.94 -7.41
CA ALA A 411 17.59 5.73 -5.96
C ALA A 411 19.08 5.77 -5.55
N ALA A 412 19.99 5.35 -6.43
CA ALA A 412 21.44 5.38 -6.21
C ALA A 412 22.08 6.75 -6.53
N SER A 413 21.32 7.69 -7.09
CA SER A 413 21.79 9.03 -7.49
C SER A 413 21.20 10.10 -6.60
N GLU A 414 22.03 10.83 -5.86
CA GLU A 414 21.54 11.97 -5.05
C GLU A 414 21.02 13.14 -5.89
N LYS A 415 21.56 13.32 -7.10
CA LYS A 415 21.22 14.40 -8.01
C LYS A 415 19.85 14.18 -8.65
N HIS A 416 19.54 12.95 -9.03
CA HIS A 416 18.36 12.58 -9.81
C HIS A 416 17.17 12.12 -8.98
N MET A 417 17.24 12.29 -7.65
CA MET A 417 16.19 11.91 -6.72
C MET A 417 15.75 13.10 -5.88
N LYS A 418 14.55 13.64 -6.15
CA LYS A 418 13.92 14.62 -5.26
C LYS A 418 13.55 13.95 -3.95
N LYS A 419 14.06 14.48 -2.85
CA LYS A 419 13.85 13.91 -1.50
C LYS A 419 12.70 14.62 -0.79
N ASP A 420 12.16 13.97 0.24
CA ASP A 420 11.28 14.53 1.25
C ASP A 420 9.95 15.12 0.72
N CYS A 421 9.39 14.51 -0.34
CA CYS A 421 8.13 14.93 -0.94
C CYS A 421 7.27 13.75 -1.41
N TYR A 422 5.98 14.04 -1.63
CA TYR A 422 5.01 13.18 -2.29
C TYR A 422 4.71 13.72 -3.68
N GLU A 423 5.19 13.04 -4.71
CA GLU A 423 4.93 13.41 -6.11
C GLU A 423 3.79 12.56 -6.66
N PHE A 424 2.65 13.23 -6.91
CA PHE A 424 1.46 12.64 -7.49
C PHE A 424 1.42 12.85 -9.00
N CYS A 425 0.88 11.86 -9.73
CA CYS A 425 0.51 12.01 -11.12
C CYS A 425 -0.70 11.13 -11.45
N TRP A 426 -1.36 11.48 -12.54
CA TRP A 426 -2.38 10.68 -13.17
C TRP A 426 -1.79 9.94 -14.38
N ILE A 427 -2.04 8.64 -14.46
CA ILE A 427 -1.85 7.87 -15.68
C ILE A 427 -3.23 7.73 -16.31
N VAL A 428 -3.37 8.11 -17.57
CA VAL A 428 -4.65 8.20 -18.29
C VAL A 428 -4.58 7.46 -19.63
N ASP A 429 -5.72 7.35 -20.29
CA ASP A 429 -5.80 6.80 -21.66
C ASP A 429 -5.25 5.37 -21.76
N PHE A 430 -5.68 4.50 -20.85
CA PHE A 430 -5.33 3.08 -20.90
C PHE A 430 -5.93 2.41 -22.14
N PRO A 431 -5.26 1.42 -22.74
CA PRO A 431 -5.88 0.53 -23.71
C PRO A 431 -7.12 -0.14 -23.10
N MET A 432 -8.20 -0.25 -23.85
CA MET A 432 -9.39 -0.96 -23.38
C MET A 432 -9.19 -2.47 -23.43
N TYR A 433 -8.44 -2.93 -24.41
CA TYR A 433 -8.18 -4.36 -24.66
C TYR A 433 -6.67 -4.63 -24.77
N GLU A 434 -6.30 -5.86 -24.48
CA GLU A 434 -4.97 -6.40 -24.69
C GLU A 434 -5.04 -7.87 -25.14
N ILE A 435 -3.93 -8.42 -25.59
CA ILE A 435 -3.82 -9.86 -25.82
C ILE A 435 -3.34 -10.50 -24.52
N GLY A 436 -4.15 -11.38 -23.94
CA GLY A 436 -3.82 -12.08 -22.71
C GLY A 436 -2.52 -12.88 -22.86
N GLU A 437 -1.60 -12.75 -21.90
CA GLU A 437 -0.29 -13.42 -21.94
C GLU A 437 -0.44 -14.96 -21.92
N GLU A 438 -1.44 -15.48 -21.19
CA GLU A 438 -1.67 -16.92 -21.05
C GLU A 438 -2.66 -17.46 -22.10
N SER A 439 -3.75 -16.73 -22.35
CA SER A 439 -4.82 -17.15 -23.26
C SER A 439 -4.44 -16.96 -24.73
N GLY A 440 -3.66 -15.92 -25.04
CA GLY A 440 -3.42 -15.48 -26.41
C GLY A 440 -4.65 -14.87 -27.11
N GLU A 441 -5.74 -14.65 -26.36
CA GLU A 441 -7.01 -14.10 -26.85
C GLU A 441 -7.14 -12.63 -26.45
N LEU A 442 -8.10 -11.93 -27.08
CA LEU A 442 -8.41 -10.54 -26.74
C LEU A 442 -9.13 -10.50 -25.37
N GLU A 443 -8.61 -9.73 -24.44
CA GLU A 443 -9.14 -9.55 -23.08
C GLU A 443 -9.27 -8.05 -22.76
N PHE A 444 -10.07 -7.71 -21.74
CA PHE A 444 -10.04 -6.36 -21.17
C PHE A 444 -8.72 -6.12 -20.44
N CYS A 445 -8.08 -4.98 -20.73
CA CYS A 445 -6.79 -4.64 -20.11
C CYS A 445 -6.89 -4.44 -18.60
N HIS A 446 -7.95 -3.77 -18.12
CA HIS A 446 -8.21 -3.50 -16.70
C HIS A 446 -9.69 -3.67 -16.36
N ASN A 447 -10.43 -2.55 -16.20
CA ASN A 447 -11.83 -2.59 -15.77
C ASN A 447 -12.79 -2.71 -16.99
N PRO A 448 -13.55 -3.81 -17.11
CA PRO A 448 -14.46 -4.04 -18.24
C PRO A 448 -15.66 -3.06 -18.29
N PHE A 449 -15.92 -2.35 -17.18
CA PHE A 449 -17.03 -1.39 -17.07
C PHE A 449 -16.62 0.04 -17.42
N SER A 450 -15.44 0.24 -18.01
CA SER A 450 -14.99 1.56 -18.44
C SER A 450 -15.63 1.96 -19.75
N MET A 451 -15.88 3.26 -19.93
CA MET A 451 -16.37 3.80 -21.18
C MET A 451 -15.24 3.83 -22.22
N PRO A 452 -15.41 3.19 -23.39
CA PRO A 452 -14.45 3.33 -24.48
C PRO A 452 -14.45 4.75 -25.05
N GLN A 453 -13.28 5.28 -25.35
CA GLN A 453 -13.17 6.54 -26.08
C GLN A 453 -13.69 6.36 -27.50
N GLY A 454 -14.53 7.28 -27.95
CA GLY A 454 -15.25 7.15 -29.21
C GLY A 454 -16.51 6.28 -29.18
N GLY A 455 -16.81 5.65 -28.02
CA GLY A 455 -18.08 4.93 -27.79
C GLY A 455 -18.34 3.82 -28.79
N MET A 456 -19.60 3.71 -29.24
CA MET A 456 -20.06 2.70 -30.19
C MET A 456 -19.33 2.78 -31.55
N ASP A 457 -18.96 3.97 -32.00
CA ASP A 457 -18.25 4.14 -33.26
C ASP A 457 -16.86 3.49 -33.24
N ALA A 458 -16.11 3.70 -32.16
CA ALA A 458 -14.80 3.06 -31.96
C ALA A 458 -14.93 1.53 -31.91
N LEU A 459 -15.89 1.00 -31.16
CA LEU A 459 -16.12 -0.45 -31.03
C LEU A 459 -16.50 -1.13 -32.37
N ASN A 460 -17.10 -0.40 -33.30
CA ASN A 460 -17.50 -0.94 -34.60
C ASN A 460 -16.43 -0.78 -35.69
N ASN A 461 -15.57 0.24 -35.61
CA ASN A 461 -14.78 0.68 -36.73
C ASN A 461 -13.26 0.71 -36.48
N GLN A 462 -12.79 0.63 -35.22
CA GLN A 462 -11.36 0.63 -34.88
C GLN A 462 -10.83 -0.79 -34.61
N ASP A 463 -9.52 -0.96 -34.73
CA ASP A 463 -8.87 -2.17 -34.19
C ASP A 463 -9.05 -2.18 -32.67
N PRO A 464 -9.55 -3.27 -32.06
CA PRO A 464 -9.72 -3.36 -30.62
C PRO A 464 -8.49 -3.00 -29.80
N LEU A 465 -7.28 -3.31 -30.28
CA LEU A 465 -6.01 -3.00 -29.60
C LEU A 465 -5.63 -1.50 -29.66
N GLU A 466 -6.31 -0.71 -30.51
CA GLU A 466 -6.11 0.74 -30.60
C GLU A 466 -7.17 1.53 -29.82
N ILE A 467 -8.24 0.86 -29.34
CA ILE A 467 -9.30 1.51 -28.57
C ILE A 467 -8.77 1.85 -27.18
N LEU A 468 -8.85 3.12 -26.81
CA LEU A 468 -8.55 3.60 -25.45
C LEU A 468 -9.82 3.64 -24.60
N ALA A 469 -9.66 3.51 -23.31
CA ALA A 469 -10.73 3.69 -22.34
C ALA A 469 -10.51 4.96 -21.51
N TYR A 470 -11.60 5.56 -21.01
CA TYR A 470 -11.54 6.60 -19.99
C TYR A 470 -11.20 5.98 -18.61
N GLN A 471 -10.05 5.32 -18.55
CA GLN A 471 -9.46 4.77 -17.33
C GLN A 471 -8.31 5.66 -16.88
N TYR A 472 -8.13 5.73 -15.57
CA TYR A 472 -7.09 6.53 -14.95
C TYR A 472 -6.62 5.91 -13.64
N ASP A 473 -5.31 5.98 -13.41
CA ASP A 473 -4.67 5.58 -12.16
C ASP A 473 -4.04 6.77 -11.48
N LEU A 474 -4.20 6.83 -10.15
CA LEU A 474 -3.47 7.76 -9.31
C LEU A 474 -2.20 7.10 -8.81
N VAL A 475 -1.08 7.72 -9.10
CA VAL A 475 0.24 7.24 -8.67
C VAL A 475 0.89 8.27 -7.74
N CYS A 476 1.55 7.78 -6.69
CA CYS A 476 2.37 8.60 -5.79
C CYS A 476 3.69 7.88 -5.50
N ASN A 477 4.82 8.54 -5.76
CA ASN A 477 6.14 8.01 -5.47
C ASN A 477 6.39 6.60 -6.01
N GLY A 478 5.88 6.30 -7.20
CA GLY A 478 6.05 4.98 -7.83
C GLY A 478 5.12 3.89 -7.29
N VAL A 479 4.10 4.26 -6.52
CA VAL A 479 3.07 3.37 -6.00
C VAL A 479 1.72 3.76 -6.60
N GLU A 480 1.04 2.82 -7.24
CA GLU A 480 -0.35 2.97 -7.64
C GLU A 480 -1.24 3.00 -6.39
N LEU A 481 -1.79 4.16 -6.10
CA LEU A 481 -2.69 4.34 -4.97
C LEU A 481 -4.12 3.95 -5.31
N SER A 482 -4.52 4.12 -6.55
CA SER A 482 -5.91 3.95 -6.97
C SER A 482 -6.04 3.78 -8.46
N SER A 483 -7.06 3.03 -8.84
CA SER A 483 -7.57 2.92 -10.21
C SER A 483 -9.02 3.42 -10.28
N GLY A 484 -9.38 4.07 -11.38
CA GLY A 484 -10.71 4.61 -11.61
C GLY A 484 -11.08 4.65 -13.08
N ALA A 485 -12.34 5.00 -13.37
CA ALA A 485 -12.81 5.19 -14.74
C ALA A 485 -14.06 6.06 -14.80
N VAL A 486 -14.28 6.69 -15.96
CA VAL A 486 -15.64 7.03 -16.38
C VAL A 486 -16.31 5.72 -16.79
N ARG A 487 -17.50 5.47 -16.25
CA ARG A 487 -18.16 4.17 -16.39
C ARG A 487 -18.99 4.10 -17.67
N ASN A 488 -18.98 2.92 -18.26
CA ASN A 488 -19.96 2.61 -19.29
C ASN A 488 -21.33 2.46 -18.60
N HIS A 489 -22.27 3.31 -18.98
CA HIS A 489 -23.64 3.37 -18.48
C HIS A 489 -24.68 3.07 -19.55
N ASP A 490 -24.22 2.82 -20.79
CA ASP A 490 -25.04 2.50 -21.93
C ASP A 490 -25.09 0.97 -22.13
N PRO A 491 -26.28 0.33 -22.06
CA PRO A 491 -26.39 -1.12 -22.18
C PRO A 491 -26.00 -1.65 -23.58
N GLU A 492 -26.16 -0.86 -24.66
CA GLU A 492 -25.79 -1.29 -26.01
C GLU A 492 -24.26 -1.27 -26.18
N ILE A 493 -23.59 -0.21 -25.67
CA ILE A 493 -22.12 -0.12 -25.64
C ILE A 493 -21.56 -1.24 -24.77
N MET A 494 -22.19 -1.54 -23.63
CA MET A 494 -21.77 -2.64 -22.75
C MET A 494 -21.79 -3.99 -23.48
N ILE A 495 -22.90 -4.33 -24.12
CA ILE A 495 -22.99 -5.58 -24.89
C ILE A 495 -21.90 -5.62 -25.96
N LYS A 496 -21.77 -4.56 -26.75
CA LYS A 496 -20.80 -4.50 -27.84
C LYS A 496 -19.34 -4.64 -27.36
N ALA A 497 -19.01 -4.00 -26.24
CA ALA A 497 -17.67 -4.11 -25.65
C ALA A 497 -17.35 -5.55 -25.20
N PHE A 498 -18.32 -6.25 -24.62
CA PHE A 498 -18.16 -7.63 -24.21
C PHE A 498 -18.16 -8.63 -25.37
N GLU A 499 -18.91 -8.34 -26.46
CA GLU A 499 -18.88 -9.16 -27.69
C GLU A 499 -17.47 -9.28 -28.28
N LEU A 500 -16.66 -8.21 -28.23
CA LEU A 500 -15.30 -8.22 -28.75
C LEU A 500 -14.39 -9.21 -28.00
N VAL A 501 -14.65 -9.48 -26.74
CA VAL A 501 -13.92 -10.50 -25.95
C VAL A 501 -14.68 -11.84 -25.88
N GLY A 502 -15.61 -12.09 -26.80
CA GLY A 502 -16.31 -13.36 -26.93
C GLY A 502 -17.48 -13.59 -25.97
N LEU A 503 -17.93 -12.57 -25.26
CA LEU A 503 -19.08 -12.65 -24.33
C LEU A 503 -20.29 -11.94 -24.94
N GLY A 504 -21.28 -12.70 -25.35
CA GLY A 504 -22.48 -12.14 -26.00
C GLY A 504 -23.49 -11.53 -25.01
N GLU A 505 -24.57 -10.96 -25.54
CA GLU A 505 -25.65 -10.33 -24.77
C GLU A 505 -26.21 -11.25 -23.67
N ALA A 506 -26.36 -12.55 -23.97
CA ALA A 506 -26.86 -13.54 -23.00
C ALA A 506 -25.90 -13.69 -21.81
N ASP A 507 -24.59 -13.66 -22.05
CA ASP A 507 -23.56 -13.76 -21.03
C ASP A 507 -23.55 -12.52 -20.13
N VAL A 508 -23.64 -11.32 -20.72
CA VAL A 508 -23.73 -10.04 -20.00
C VAL A 508 -24.95 -10.02 -19.08
N LYS A 509 -26.12 -10.41 -19.61
CA LYS A 509 -27.36 -10.50 -18.84
C LYS A 509 -27.31 -11.53 -17.71
N ALA A 510 -26.61 -12.65 -17.92
CA ALA A 510 -26.46 -13.69 -16.92
C ALA A 510 -25.45 -13.31 -15.82
N LYS A 511 -24.34 -12.69 -16.19
CA LYS A 511 -23.27 -12.31 -15.27
C LYS A 511 -23.56 -11.03 -14.47
N PHE A 512 -24.23 -10.04 -15.09
CA PHE A 512 -24.49 -8.71 -14.52
C PHE A 512 -25.97 -8.29 -14.58
N PRO A 513 -26.92 -9.14 -14.17
CA PRO A 513 -28.36 -8.90 -14.39
C PRO A 513 -28.83 -7.60 -13.75
N ALA A 514 -28.39 -7.30 -12.52
CA ALA A 514 -28.84 -6.11 -11.79
C ALA A 514 -28.34 -4.83 -12.44
N MET A 515 -27.06 -4.79 -12.81
CA MET A 515 -26.43 -3.62 -13.42
C MET A 515 -26.96 -3.37 -14.83
N TYR A 516 -27.04 -4.41 -15.67
CA TYR A 516 -27.63 -4.32 -17.00
C TYR A 516 -29.07 -3.78 -16.96
N ASN A 517 -29.92 -4.37 -16.09
CA ASN A 517 -31.30 -3.90 -15.95
C ASN A 517 -31.37 -2.46 -15.45
N ALA A 518 -30.54 -2.06 -14.47
CA ALA A 518 -30.51 -0.69 -13.99
C ALA A 518 -30.18 0.31 -15.11
N PHE A 519 -29.22 -0.03 -15.98
CA PHE A 519 -28.84 0.82 -17.12
C PHE A 519 -29.96 0.92 -18.16
N CYS A 520 -30.73 -0.15 -18.39
CA CYS A 520 -31.89 -0.13 -19.26
C CYS A 520 -33.01 0.82 -18.78
N TYR A 521 -33.01 1.20 -17.48
CA TYR A 521 -33.95 2.21 -16.94
C TYR A 521 -33.41 3.64 -16.97
N GLY A 522 -32.29 3.89 -17.63
CA GLY A 522 -31.70 5.21 -17.82
C GLY A 522 -30.72 5.60 -16.71
N ALA A 523 -29.57 4.97 -16.69
CA ALA A 523 -28.48 5.35 -15.81
C ALA A 523 -27.81 6.67 -16.26
N PRO A 524 -27.43 7.56 -15.33
CA PRO A 524 -26.69 8.77 -15.67
C PRO A 524 -25.24 8.41 -16.06
N PRO A 525 -24.56 9.26 -16.85
CA PRO A 525 -23.09 9.21 -16.91
C PRO A 525 -22.52 9.28 -15.50
N HIS A 526 -21.53 8.46 -15.16
CA HIS A 526 -20.95 8.46 -13.82
C HIS A 526 -19.48 8.04 -13.86
N ALA A 527 -18.74 8.48 -12.85
CA ALA A 527 -17.31 8.24 -12.76
C ALA A 527 -16.89 8.09 -11.29
N GLY A 528 -15.84 7.32 -11.06
CA GLY A 528 -15.34 7.12 -9.69
C GLY A 528 -13.96 6.52 -9.65
N ILE A 529 -13.45 6.41 -8.43
CA ILE A 529 -12.12 5.91 -8.11
C ILE A 529 -12.13 5.27 -6.72
N ALA A 530 -11.16 4.42 -6.43
CA ALA A 530 -11.09 3.71 -5.16
C ALA A 530 -9.67 3.67 -4.56
N PRO A 531 -9.15 4.79 -3.98
CA PRO A 531 -7.85 4.82 -3.33
C PRO A 531 -7.70 3.78 -2.22
N GLY A 532 -6.62 2.98 -2.31
CA GLY A 532 -6.29 1.98 -1.31
C GLY A 532 -5.84 2.62 0.01
N VAL A 533 -6.66 2.49 1.06
CA VAL A 533 -6.39 3.09 2.38
C VAL A 533 -5.07 2.57 2.95
N ASP A 534 -4.82 1.28 2.82
CA ASP A 534 -3.61 0.65 3.37
C ASP A 534 -2.35 1.16 2.66
N ARG A 535 -2.35 1.26 1.33
CA ARG A 535 -1.21 1.80 0.56
C ARG A 535 -0.95 3.27 0.88
N MET A 536 -2.00 4.10 0.99
CA MET A 536 -1.86 5.50 1.38
C MET A 536 -1.21 5.63 2.76
N ILE A 537 -1.69 4.88 3.75
CA ILE A 537 -1.17 4.94 5.12
C ILE A 537 0.27 4.41 5.18
N MET A 538 0.60 3.37 4.44
CA MET A 538 1.97 2.85 4.33
C MET A 538 2.94 3.95 3.86
N LEU A 539 2.60 4.67 2.78
CA LEU A 539 3.41 5.79 2.27
C LEU A 539 3.48 6.95 3.26
N ILE A 540 2.35 7.31 3.87
CA ILE A 540 2.26 8.39 4.87
C ILE A 540 3.14 8.09 6.08
N CYS A 541 3.14 6.86 6.56
CA CYS A 541 3.97 6.41 7.69
C CYS A 541 5.43 6.17 7.31
N GLY A 542 5.77 6.10 6.02
CA GLY A 542 7.10 5.74 5.55
C GLY A 542 7.50 4.29 5.83
N GLU A 543 6.51 3.40 5.88
CA GLU A 543 6.74 1.98 6.11
C GLU A 543 6.90 1.22 4.79
N GLU A 544 7.72 0.18 4.79
CA GLU A 544 7.99 -0.64 3.59
C GLU A 544 6.95 -1.75 3.38
N SER A 545 6.13 -2.02 4.40
CA SER A 545 5.11 -3.06 4.37
C SER A 545 3.80 -2.61 5.01
N ILE A 546 2.67 -2.93 4.36
CA ILE A 546 1.34 -2.67 4.92
C ILE A 546 1.08 -3.42 6.23
N ARG A 547 1.82 -4.49 6.55
CA ARG A 547 1.70 -5.22 7.82
C ARG A 547 2.13 -4.38 9.03
N GLU A 548 2.91 -3.32 8.80
CA GLU A 548 3.29 -2.36 9.85
C GLU A 548 2.19 -1.34 10.18
N ILE A 549 1.16 -1.24 9.33
CA ILE A 549 0.05 -0.27 9.51
C ILE A 549 -1.32 -0.93 9.69
N ILE A 550 -1.41 -2.25 9.61
CA ILE A 550 -2.61 -3.06 9.85
C ILE A 550 -2.53 -3.65 11.27
N PRO A 551 -3.58 -3.51 12.12
CA PRO A 551 -3.54 -4.01 13.49
C PRO A 551 -3.30 -5.52 13.58
N PHE A 552 -4.04 -6.30 12.78
CA PHE A 552 -4.01 -7.78 12.77
C PHE A 552 -3.88 -8.28 11.33
N PRO A 553 -2.68 -8.19 10.73
CA PRO A 553 -2.48 -8.63 9.35
C PRO A 553 -2.25 -10.15 9.28
N MET A 554 -2.62 -10.75 8.16
CA MET A 554 -2.15 -12.08 7.81
C MET A 554 -0.65 -12.06 7.45
N ASN A 555 0.01 -13.22 7.58
CA ASN A 555 1.38 -13.39 7.09
C ASN A 555 1.40 -13.55 5.55
N LYS A 556 2.61 -13.71 4.98
CA LYS A 556 2.79 -13.89 3.53
C LYS A 556 2.13 -15.16 2.95
N ASN A 557 1.76 -16.12 3.80
CA ASN A 557 1.08 -17.35 3.39
C ASN A 557 -0.44 -17.29 3.61
N ALA A 558 -1.01 -16.10 3.74
CA ALA A 558 -2.44 -15.88 4.00
C ALA A 558 -2.95 -16.54 5.29
N MET A 559 -2.14 -16.55 6.35
CA MET A 559 -2.50 -17.12 7.66
C MET A 559 -2.53 -16.05 8.74
N ASP A 560 -3.58 -16.01 9.53
CA ASP A 560 -3.60 -15.34 10.83
C ASP A 560 -3.06 -16.31 11.89
N ILE A 561 -1.78 -16.16 12.21
CA ILE A 561 -1.08 -17.07 13.14
C ILE A 561 -1.60 -16.90 14.58
N MET A 562 -2.04 -15.69 14.95
CA MET A 562 -2.52 -15.40 16.31
C MET A 562 -3.88 -16.05 16.56
N MET A 563 -4.80 -15.96 15.59
CA MET A 563 -6.15 -16.52 15.72
C MET A 563 -6.27 -17.95 15.16
N GLY A 564 -5.22 -18.45 14.47
CA GLY A 564 -5.22 -19.79 13.89
C GLY A 564 -6.14 -19.93 12.67
N ALA A 565 -6.25 -18.87 11.85
CA ALA A 565 -7.03 -18.91 10.61
C ALA A 565 -6.09 -19.04 9.38
N PRO A 566 -6.48 -19.82 8.34
CA PRO A 566 -7.67 -20.67 8.28
C PRO A 566 -7.54 -21.89 9.20
N GLY A 567 -8.67 -22.32 9.75
CA GLY A 567 -8.76 -23.48 10.64
C GLY A 567 -9.68 -24.56 10.11
N THR A 568 -9.65 -25.72 10.75
CA THR A 568 -10.58 -26.82 10.48
C THR A 568 -11.97 -26.50 11.05
N VAL A 569 -13.00 -27.10 10.45
CA VAL A 569 -14.39 -27.01 10.92
C VAL A 569 -14.88 -28.38 11.36
N GLU A 570 -15.90 -28.42 12.22
CA GLU A 570 -16.49 -29.65 12.68
C GLU A 570 -17.30 -30.35 11.57
N GLN A 571 -17.34 -31.66 11.57
CA GLN A 571 -18.11 -32.44 10.59
C GLN A 571 -19.59 -32.02 10.56
N LYS A 572 -20.18 -31.76 11.72
CA LYS A 572 -21.56 -31.25 11.82
C LYS A 572 -21.79 -29.98 11.00
N GLN A 573 -20.83 -29.05 10.98
CA GLN A 573 -20.93 -27.81 10.20
C GLN A 573 -20.88 -28.12 8.69
N LEU A 574 -20.05 -29.05 8.27
CA LEU A 574 -20.00 -29.49 6.88
C LEU A 574 -21.31 -30.19 6.46
N ASP A 575 -21.86 -31.05 7.31
CA ASP A 575 -23.13 -31.75 7.06
C ASP A 575 -24.29 -30.74 6.92
N GLU A 576 -24.35 -29.71 7.80
CA GLU A 576 -25.37 -28.65 7.74
C GLU A 576 -25.25 -27.79 6.46
N LEU A 577 -24.07 -27.72 5.88
CA LEU A 577 -23.79 -26.99 4.64
C LEU A 577 -23.87 -27.88 3.40
N HIS A 578 -24.07 -29.18 3.56
CA HIS A 578 -24.02 -30.19 2.49
C HIS A 578 -22.68 -30.17 1.74
N LEU A 579 -21.55 -30.03 2.46
CA LEU A 579 -20.20 -29.99 1.91
C LEU A 579 -19.36 -31.19 2.35
N ALA A 580 -18.40 -31.53 1.52
CA ALA A 580 -17.39 -32.54 1.84
C ALA A 580 -15.99 -32.03 1.50
N ILE A 581 -15.01 -32.32 2.36
CA ILE A 581 -13.60 -32.00 2.10
C ILE A 581 -13.04 -33.14 1.25
N THR A 582 -12.59 -32.82 0.03
CA THR A 582 -11.98 -33.78 -0.90
C THR A 582 -10.45 -33.70 -0.93
N ALA A 583 -9.89 -32.65 -0.30
CA ALA A 583 -8.44 -32.54 -0.15
C ALA A 583 -7.90 -33.71 0.68
N LYS A 584 -6.82 -34.33 0.20
CA LYS A 584 -6.10 -35.34 1.00
C LYS A 584 -5.37 -34.60 2.12
N SER A 585 -5.48 -35.12 3.35
CA SER A 585 -4.59 -34.68 4.44
C SER A 585 -3.15 -34.95 4.01
N GLU A 586 -2.31 -33.92 4.00
CA GLU A 586 -0.86 -34.15 4.00
C GLU A 586 -0.54 -34.78 5.36
N GLU A 587 -0.17 -36.09 5.35
CA GLU A 587 0.35 -36.83 6.51
C GLU A 587 1.77 -36.30 6.88
#